data_0ebd71b7036abcdc6adc00c7580a03cd
#
_entry.id   0ebd71b7036abcdc6adc00c7580a03cd
#
_cell.length_a   1.000
_cell.length_b   1.000
_cell.length_c   1.000
_cell.angle_alpha   90.00
_cell.angle_beta   90.00
_cell.angle_gamma   90.00
#
_symmetry.space_group_name_H-M   'P 1'
#
loop_
_entity.id
_entity.type
_entity.pdbx_description
1 polymer ?
#
loop_
_entity_poly.entity_id
_entity_poly.type
_entity_poly.pdbx_seq_one_letter_code
_entity_poly.pdbx_strand_id
1 'polypeptide(L)'
;MKILLINGSPKGKRSNSLKLAYSFIEGFKNGCTDDEESISIDELHVASMNIAACKGCFACWQKTPGICCIKDDMQKVIGKLIDADLILWSFPLYYFNVPGILKNLIDRQLPMSLPFMSSKQDGYGSGSHDSRYDMDGKKHVLISTCGFYSAVGNYDSVLRMFDHFLGKGNYTTIFCGQGELFRVKELSARTDEYLSTVKCAGSEYAMTGTISEETDAILHTLLYSRDVFEKMADASWGISKTTGEKEPDDLIFTRQMAALYKKDAYDGKDRVLEIHFTDLDHTYQIQLSKTGSEVFTDGRLSPTTRIDTPFTVWSAISRGEIGGAEALGKQMYTVSGDFSLMIDWDKIFGSASVVKKTEKTPQNTIKQKKPSMTTMLIPWITFWIAVSIHPEVGAVITLLVVATVPFIMRKHKFVIWDQLSMAAVAILSAVANITGNGVFPTNIGYLVFGLFWLLSCLTKEPLCAAYVKYNYGGENAHQNPLFMTVSYTHLRAHET
;
A
#
# COMPACT_ATOMS: atom_id res chain seq x y z
N MET A 1 19.55 -4.31 24.80
CA MET A 1 19.55 -2.96 24.20
C MET A 1 18.32 -2.19 24.66
N LYS A 2 18.47 -0.92 25.05
CA LYS A 2 17.36 -0.06 25.52
C LYS A 2 16.97 0.96 24.45
N ILE A 3 15.73 0.91 23.98
CA ILE A 3 15.17 1.87 23.03
C ILE A 3 14.28 2.86 23.78
N LEU A 4 14.48 4.14 23.60
CA LEU A 4 13.62 5.21 24.09
C LEU A 4 12.83 5.83 22.95
N LEU A 5 11.52 5.64 22.94
CA LEU A 5 10.61 6.30 22.01
C LEU A 5 10.02 7.56 22.65
N ILE A 6 10.35 8.73 22.11
CA ILE A 6 9.81 10.01 22.53
C ILE A 6 8.74 10.45 21.54
N ASN A 7 7.47 10.36 21.93
CA ASN A 7 6.36 10.86 21.15
C ASN A 7 6.05 12.31 21.51
N GLY A 8 6.57 13.24 20.72
CA GLY A 8 6.38 14.68 20.87
C GLY A 8 5.09 15.25 20.24
N SER A 9 4.17 14.38 19.78
CA SER A 9 2.92 14.83 19.18
C SER A 9 1.89 15.24 20.22
N PRO A 10 1.25 16.43 20.09
CA PRO A 10 0.10 16.80 20.92
C PRO A 10 -1.09 15.85 20.79
N LYS A 11 -1.19 15.09 19.69
CA LYS A 11 -2.24 14.07 19.50
C LYS A 11 -2.01 12.78 20.33
N GLY A 12 -0.89 12.68 21.05
CA GLY A 12 -0.51 11.52 21.86
C GLY A 12 -0.50 10.22 21.04
N LYS A 13 -1.17 9.18 21.52
CA LYS A 13 -1.25 7.87 20.84
C LYS A 13 -1.92 7.89 19.47
N ARG A 14 -2.65 8.94 19.11
CA ARG A 14 -3.30 9.11 17.80
C ARG A 14 -2.40 9.79 16.76
N SER A 15 -1.12 9.94 17.04
CA SER A 15 -0.15 10.57 16.14
C SER A 15 0.13 9.71 14.91
N ASN A 16 0.15 10.34 13.73
CA ASN A 16 0.55 9.69 12.49
C ASN A 16 2.05 9.39 12.49
N SER A 17 2.90 10.30 12.99
CA SER A 17 4.34 10.06 13.12
C SER A 17 4.64 8.86 14.04
N LEU A 18 3.81 8.63 15.06
CA LEU A 18 3.95 7.48 15.95
C LEU A 18 3.69 6.15 15.24
N LYS A 19 2.80 6.11 14.22
CA LYS A 19 2.60 4.91 13.40
C LYS A 19 3.88 4.53 12.65
N LEU A 20 4.57 5.53 12.08
CA LEU A 20 5.86 5.31 11.42
C LEU A 20 6.90 4.80 12.43
N ALA A 21 6.96 5.40 13.63
CA ALA A 21 7.89 4.98 14.67
C ALA A 21 7.66 3.53 15.12
N TYR A 22 6.40 3.10 15.26
CA TYR A 22 6.09 1.71 15.57
C TYR A 22 6.47 0.75 14.45
N SER A 23 6.24 1.12 13.18
CA SER A 23 6.69 0.31 12.03
C SER A 23 8.21 0.19 11.99
N PHE A 24 8.94 1.27 12.28
CA PHE A 24 10.40 1.25 12.38
C PHE A 24 10.86 0.31 13.50
N ILE A 25 10.28 0.41 14.70
CA ILE A 25 10.61 -0.44 15.85
C ILE A 25 10.31 -1.91 15.55
N GLU A 26 9.18 -2.20 14.90
CA GLU A 26 8.84 -3.57 14.50
C GLU A 26 9.89 -4.14 13.52
N GLY A 27 10.30 -3.34 12.53
CA GLY A 27 11.38 -3.70 11.62
C GLY A 27 12.71 -3.89 12.35
N PHE A 28 13.05 -2.96 13.24
CA PHE A 28 14.28 -3.01 14.05
C PHE A 28 14.36 -4.32 14.84
N LYS A 29 13.29 -4.72 15.52
CA LYS A 29 13.23 -6.01 16.23
C LYS A 29 13.45 -7.20 15.30
N ASN A 30 12.86 -7.16 14.09
CA ASN A 30 13.01 -8.24 13.10
C ASN A 30 14.43 -8.33 12.52
N GLY A 31 15.17 -7.23 12.51
CA GLY A 31 16.56 -7.17 12.02
C GLY A 31 17.62 -7.49 13.06
N CYS A 32 17.25 -7.53 14.35
CA CYS A 32 18.19 -7.96 15.40
C CYS A 32 18.39 -9.48 15.35
N THR A 33 19.64 -9.91 15.33
CA THR A 33 20.02 -11.34 15.37
C THR A 33 20.08 -11.91 16.78
N ASP A 34 20.14 -11.03 17.79
CA ASP A 34 20.11 -11.39 19.19
C ASP A 34 18.66 -11.66 19.65
N ASP A 35 18.49 -12.48 20.71
CA ASP A 35 17.17 -12.84 21.24
C ASP A 35 16.28 -11.59 21.40
N GLU A 36 15.08 -11.62 20.81
CA GLU A 36 14.09 -10.51 20.92
C GLU A 36 13.83 -10.10 22.37
N GLU A 37 14.00 -11.00 23.33
CA GLU A 37 13.87 -10.76 24.76
C GLU A 37 14.92 -9.78 25.34
N SER A 38 16.02 -9.51 24.61
CA SER A 38 17.07 -8.57 25.03
C SER A 38 16.75 -7.09 24.73
N ILE A 39 15.69 -6.78 23.97
CA ILE A 39 15.31 -5.41 23.59
C ILE A 39 14.20 -4.91 24.52
N SER A 40 14.51 -3.89 25.32
CA SER A 40 13.53 -3.17 26.12
C SER A 40 13.14 -1.84 25.46
N ILE A 41 11.85 -1.51 25.47
CA ILE A 41 11.33 -0.27 24.89
C ILE A 41 10.66 0.55 25.98
N ASP A 42 11.15 1.76 26.16
CA ASP A 42 10.54 2.79 26.99
C ASP A 42 9.82 3.80 26.09
N GLU A 43 8.58 4.13 26.42
CA GLU A 43 7.80 5.15 25.70
C GLU A 43 7.53 6.36 26.58
N LEU A 44 7.78 7.55 26.02
CA LEU A 44 7.43 8.85 26.60
C LEU A 44 6.42 9.55 25.71
N HIS A 45 5.19 9.67 26.17
CA HIS A 45 4.16 10.48 25.50
C HIS A 45 4.16 11.89 26.11
N VAL A 46 4.90 12.81 25.48
CA VAL A 46 5.12 14.16 26.01
C VAL A 46 3.81 14.92 26.28
N ALA A 47 2.77 14.67 25.48
CA ALA A 47 1.44 15.25 25.67
C ALA A 47 0.75 14.89 26.99
N SER A 48 1.15 13.78 27.63
CA SER A 48 0.61 13.33 28.91
C SER A 48 1.54 13.63 30.10
N MET A 49 2.67 14.30 29.86
CA MET A 49 3.68 14.61 30.87
C MET A 49 3.56 16.06 31.31
N ASN A 50 3.91 16.29 32.56
CA ASN A 50 4.05 17.65 33.10
C ASN A 50 5.50 18.12 32.92
N ILE A 51 5.79 18.84 31.83
CA ILE A 51 7.09 19.41 31.53
C ILE A 51 6.92 20.90 31.28
N ALA A 52 7.24 21.71 32.28
CA ALA A 52 7.18 23.17 32.18
C ALA A 52 8.31 23.70 31.28
N ALA A 53 8.10 24.88 30.69
CA ALA A 53 9.12 25.58 29.91
C ALA A 53 10.36 25.89 30.76
N CYS A 54 11.55 25.91 30.15
CA CYS A 54 12.78 26.34 30.78
C CYS A 54 12.70 27.82 31.14
N LYS A 55 13.08 28.18 32.39
CA LYS A 55 13.09 29.57 32.87
C LYS A 55 14.41 30.29 32.60
N GLY A 56 15.42 29.65 32.04
CA GLY A 56 16.74 30.22 31.81
C GLY A 56 17.47 30.64 33.10
N CYS A 57 17.13 30.04 34.25
CA CYS A 57 17.65 30.46 35.56
C CYS A 57 19.04 29.91 35.89
N PHE A 58 19.57 29.00 35.09
CA PHE A 58 20.87 28.32 35.24
C PHE A 58 21.13 27.70 36.61
N ALA A 59 20.10 27.45 37.43
CA ALA A 59 20.26 26.79 38.72
C ALA A 59 20.85 25.36 38.55
N CYS A 60 20.53 24.70 37.47
CA CYS A 60 21.07 23.38 37.11
C CYS A 60 22.57 23.38 36.77
N TRP A 61 23.19 24.51 36.64
CA TRP A 61 24.64 24.65 36.48
C TRP A 61 25.32 25.15 37.75
N GLN A 62 24.68 26.07 38.44
CA GLN A 62 25.29 26.81 39.58
C GLN A 62 24.92 26.24 40.96
N LYS A 63 23.62 25.97 41.20
CA LYS A 63 23.11 25.59 42.53
C LYS A 63 22.94 24.12 42.73
N THR A 64 22.42 23.46 41.72
CA THR A 64 22.13 21.99 41.72
C THR A 64 22.65 21.35 40.43
N PRO A 65 24.00 21.26 40.28
CA PRO A 65 24.58 20.77 39.01
C PRO A 65 23.97 19.43 38.55
N GLY A 66 23.46 19.41 37.32
CA GLY A 66 22.81 18.23 36.73
C GLY A 66 21.33 18.04 37.12
N ILE A 67 20.77 18.86 38.02
CA ILE A 67 19.38 18.75 38.47
C ILE A 67 18.63 20.06 38.24
N CYS A 68 17.50 20.01 37.53
CA CYS A 68 16.65 21.17 37.33
C CYS A 68 15.92 21.56 38.64
N CYS A 69 15.82 22.86 38.93
CA CYS A 69 15.09 23.36 40.10
C CYS A 69 13.56 23.24 39.95
N ILE A 70 13.03 23.05 38.74
CA ILE A 70 11.61 22.81 38.50
C ILE A 70 11.30 21.35 38.78
N LYS A 71 10.39 21.12 39.73
CA LYS A 71 9.96 19.76 40.14
C LYS A 71 8.81 19.32 39.26
N ASP A 72 9.15 18.60 38.20
CA ASP A 72 8.21 18.02 37.24
C ASP A 72 8.78 16.72 36.65
N ASP A 73 8.18 16.18 35.58
CA ASP A 73 8.60 14.91 35.01
C ASP A 73 9.97 14.93 34.29
N MET A 74 10.60 16.11 34.14
CA MET A 74 11.83 16.22 33.35
C MET A 74 13.01 15.44 33.93
N GLN A 75 13.13 15.32 35.26
CA GLN A 75 14.22 14.54 35.87
C GLN A 75 14.13 13.03 35.48
N LYS A 76 12.89 12.51 35.38
CA LYS A 76 12.64 11.16 34.90
C LYS A 76 13.02 11.00 33.42
N VAL A 77 12.71 12.01 32.59
CA VAL A 77 13.08 12.02 31.17
C VAL A 77 14.60 12.00 31.00
N ILE A 78 15.33 12.84 31.77
CA ILE A 78 16.80 12.86 31.74
C ILE A 78 17.39 11.48 32.07
N GLY A 79 16.88 10.81 33.11
CA GLY A 79 17.33 9.45 33.45
C GLY A 79 17.16 8.47 32.29
N LYS A 80 15.99 8.51 31.59
CA LYS A 80 15.73 7.63 30.45
C LYS A 80 16.60 7.99 29.23
N LEU A 81 16.90 9.27 28.99
CA LEU A 81 17.82 9.69 27.92
C LEU A 81 19.25 9.18 28.16
N ILE A 82 19.70 9.21 29.42
CA ILE A 82 21.03 8.68 29.81
C ILE A 82 21.09 7.17 29.65
N ASP A 83 20.00 6.47 29.98
CA ASP A 83 19.92 5.01 30.00
C ASP A 83 19.77 4.37 28.61
N ALA A 84 19.22 5.11 27.63
CA ALA A 84 18.91 4.56 26.33
C ALA A 84 20.14 4.40 25.43
N ASP A 85 20.16 3.33 24.64
CA ASP A 85 21.14 3.08 23.58
C ASP A 85 20.69 3.69 22.23
N LEU A 86 19.38 3.61 21.96
CA LEU A 86 18.74 4.18 20.76
C LEU A 86 17.59 5.09 21.17
N ILE A 87 17.58 6.32 20.68
CA ILE A 87 16.55 7.32 20.96
C ILE A 87 15.81 7.65 19.67
N LEU A 88 14.50 7.33 19.64
CA LEU A 88 13.59 7.62 18.55
C LEU A 88 12.78 8.89 18.87
N TRP A 89 12.95 9.93 18.06
CA TRP A 89 12.22 11.19 18.18
C TRP A 89 11.05 11.15 17.19
N SER A 90 9.83 10.88 17.66
CA SER A 90 8.63 10.84 16.84
C SER A 90 7.78 12.09 17.05
N PHE A 91 7.56 12.90 15.99
CA PHE A 91 6.81 14.15 16.10
C PHE A 91 6.21 14.60 14.76
N PRO A 92 5.07 15.31 14.74
CA PRO A 92 4.62 16.01 13.55
C PRO A 92 5.41 17.34 13.38
N LEU A 93 5.56 17.76 12.13
CA LEU A 93 6.09 19.10 11.84
C LEU A 93 5.04 20.16 12.16
N TYR A 94 5.33 21.07 13.10
CA TYR A 94 4.47 22.19 13.46
C TYR A 94 5.19 23.50 13.19
N TYR A 95 4.62 24.29 12.29
CA TYR A 95 5.19 25.60 11.91
C TYR A 95 6.69 25.52 11.59
N PHE A 96 7.03 24.53 10.74
CA PHE A 96 8.39 24.22 10.28
C PHE A 96 9.38 23.78 11.36
N ASN A 97 8.92 23.39 12.56
CA ASN A 97 9.76 22.91 13.64
C ASN A 97 9.05 21.81 14.45
N VAL A 98 9.65 21.37 15.55
CA VAL A 98 9.04 20.43 16.49
C VAL A 98 7.88 21.10 17.24
N PRO A 99 6.85 20.35 17.69
CA PRO A 99 5.80 20.91 18.52
C PRO A 99 6.32 21.54 19.80
N GLY A 100 5.67 22.61 20.29
CA GLY A 100 6.10 23.37 21.47
C GLY A 100 6.31 22.49 22.71
N ILE A 101 5.46 21.47 22.93
CA ILE A 101 5.63 20.53 24.05
C ILE A 101 6.95 19.73 23.94
N LEU A 102 7.35 19.33 22.74
CA LEU A 102 8.63 18.66 22.52
C LEU A 102 9.79 19.64 22.64
N LYS A 103 9.61 20.88 22.20
CA LYS A 103 10.63 21.94 22.39
C LYS A 103 10.88 22.21 23.85
N ASN A 104 9.85 22.24 24.71
CA ASN A 104 10.01 22.34 26.15
C ASN A 104 10.90 21.21 26.72
N LEU A 105 10.67 19.96 26.29
CA LEU A 105 11.51 18.81 26.70
C LEU A 105 12.96 19.02 26.25
N ILE A 106 13.19 19.46 25.01
CA ILE A 106 14.54 19.68 24.47
C ILE A 106 15.23 20.81 25.25
N ASP A 107 14.59 21.95 25.49
CA ASP A 107 15.18 23.06 26.24
C ASP A 107 15.49 22.71 27.71
N ARG A 108 14.72 21.77 28.26
CA ARG A 108 14.90 21.29 29.64
C ARG A 108 16.00 20.24 29.79
N GLN A 109 16.73 19.89 28.71
CA GLN A 109 17.93 19.06 28.79
C GLN A 109 19.19 19.84 29.22
N LEU A 110 19.12 21.14 29.45
CA LEU A 110 20.23 21.95 29.90
C LEU A 110 21.00 21.35 31.12
N PRO A 111 20.38 20.66 32.11
CA PRO A 111 21.11 19.95 33.18
C PRO A 111 22.11 18.92 32.68
N MET A 112 21.92 18.38 31.48
CA MET A 112 22.80 17.38 30.86
C MET A 112 24.09 17.98 30.30
N SER A 113 24.18 19.30 30.21
CA SER A 113 25.37 20.01 29.72
C SER A 113 26.19 20.61 30.87
N LEU A 114 27.48 20.79 30.64
CA LEU A 114 28.38 21.52 31.51
C LEU A 114 28.28 23.03 31.23
N PRO A 115 28.55 23.92 32.23
CA PRO A 115 28.52 25.36 32.02
C PRO A 115 29.68 25.89 31.17
N PHE A 116 30.70 25.07 30.93
CA PHE A 116 31.91 25.48 30.25
C PHE A 116 31.75 25.36 28.72
N MET A 117 32.33 26.32 28.00
CA MET A 117 32.35 26.24 26.53
C MET A 117 33.19 25.06 26.06
N SER A 118 32.66 24.34 25.11
CA SER A 118 33.35 23.23 24.48
C SER A 118 34.35 23.72 23.45
N SER A 119 35.49 23.03 23.34
CA SER A 119 36.42 23.19 22.22
C SER A 119 35.96 22.41 20.96
N LYS A 120 34.97 21.54 21.08
CA LYS A 120 34.40 20.79 19.94
C LYS A 120 33.70 21.78 18.98
N GLN A 121 33.99 21.66 17.69
CA GLN A 121 33.29 22.43 16.68
C GLN A 121 32.02 21.70 16.27
N ASP A 122 30.91 22.41 16.23
CA ASP A 122 29.59 21.90 15.83
C ASP A 122 29.44 21.81 14.29
N GLY A 123 30.48 22.15 13.53
CA GLY A 123 30.44 22.22 12.07
C GLY A 123 29.83 23.52 11.52
N TYR A 124 29.37 24.43 12.40
CA TYR A 124 28.75 25.70 12.02
C TYR A 124 29.45 26.93 12.63
N GLY A 125 30.44 26.71 13.48
CA GLY A 125 31.21 27.79 14.14
C GLY A 125 30.43 28.48 15.23
N SER A 126 29.34 27.93 15.77
CA SER A 126 28.49 28.56 16.76
C SER A 126 28.91 28.32 18.21
N GLY A 127 29.74 27.32 18.48
CA GLY A 127 30.11 26.89 19.81
C GLY A 127 29.07 26.03 20.51
N SER A 128 29.52 25.28 21.49
CA SER A 128 28.70 24.31 22.24
C SER A 128 29.16 24.17 23.67
N HIS A 129 28.47 23.37 24.46
CA HIS A 129 28.84 22.94 25.81
C HIS A 129 29.10 21.47 25.82
N ASP A 130 30.09 21.00 26.57
CA ASP A 130 30.35 19.59 26.72
C ASP A 130 29.21 18.90 27.51
N SER A 131 28.98 17.63 27.20
CA SER A 131 28.01 16.83 27.96
C SER A 131 28.51 16.56 29.37
N ARG A 132 27.60 16.54 30.34
CA ARG A 132 27.85 16.16 31.71
C ARG A 132 27.92 14.63 31.86
N TYR A 133 27.22 13.91 30.99
CA TYR A 133 27.11 12.45 31.02
C TYR A 133 27.77 11.87 29.78
N ASP A 134 28.15 10.61 29.88
CA ASP A 134 28.60 9.88 28.71
C ASP A 134 27.41 9.65 27.77
N MET A 135 27.44 10.35 26.64
CA MET A 135 26.44 10.24 25.57
C MET A 135 27.04 9.64 24.30
N ASP A 136 28.31 9.23 24.36
CA ASP A 136 28.98 8.67 23.19
C ASP A 136 28.36 7.31 22.79
N GLY A 137 28.28 7.04 21.51
CA GLY A 137 27.72 5.81 20.96
C GLY A 137 26.20 5.72 20.95
N LYS A 138 25.47 6.69 21.55
CA LYS A 138 24.01 6.71 21.48
C LYS A 138 23.54 7.01 20.06
N LYS A 139 22.58 6.20 19.60
CA LYS A 139 22.01 6.34 18.27
C LYS A 139 20.72 7.17 18.32
N HIS A 140 20.50 7.98 17.30
CA HIS A 140 19.32 8.82 17.20
C HIS A 140 18.61 8.65 15.85
N VAL A 141 17.29 8.51 15.87
CA VAL A 141 16.45 8.49 14.66
C VAL A 141 15.32 9.49 14.82
N LEU A 142 15.19 10.39 13.84
CA LEU A 142 14.12 11.38 13.77
C LEU A 142 13.04 10.89 12.82
N ILE A 143 11.83 10.66 13.31
CA ILE A 143 10.70 10.17 12.55
C ILE A 143 9.59 11.20 12.59
N SER A 144 9.28 11.82 11.45
CA SER A 144 8.32 12.93 11.43
C SER A 144 7.40 12.85 10.21
N THR A 145 6.20 13.42 10.38
CA THR A 145 5.24 13.62 9.30
C THR A 145 4.84 15.09 9.21
N CYS A 146 4.60 15.60 8.00
CA CYS A 146 4.05 16.92 7.78
C CYS A 146 2.78 16.88 6.92
N GLY A 147 1.99 17.95 7.01
CA GLY A 147 0.76 18.12 6.22
C GLY A 147 0.99 18.69 4.81
N PHE A 148 2.23 18.91 4.38
CA PHE A 148 2.56 19.35 3.03
C PHE A 148 2.66 18.17 2.07
N TYR A 149 2.58 18.44 0.75
CA TYR A 149 2.68 17.39 -0.25
C TYR A 149 4.04 16.67 -0.25
N SER A 150 5.10 17.34 0.21
CA SER A 150 6.46 16.79 0.27
C SER A 150 7.12 17.18 1.60
N ALA A 151 8.04 16.37 2.07
CA ALA A 151 8.94 16.69 3.18
C ALA A 151 10.08 17.61 2.76
N VAL A 152 10.43 17.63 1.47
CA VAL A 152 11.59 18.38 0.94
C VAL A 152 11.50 19.87 1.25
N GLY A 153 12.56 20.44 1.85
CA GLY A 153 12.66 21.87 2.21
C GLY A 153 11.82 22.28 3.42
N ASN A 154 10.98 21.42 3.96
CA ASN A 154 10.11 21.77 5.08
C ASN A 154 10.77 21.52 6.46
N TYR A 155 11.85 20.74 6.50
CA TYR A 155 12.50 20.31 7.74
C TYR A 155 13.85 21.00 8.01
N ASP A 156 14.26 21.99 7.23
CA ASP A 156 15.57 22.63 7.34
C ASP A 156 15.85 23.20 8.73
N SER A 157 14.85 23.82 9.37
CA SER A 157 14.97 24.35 10.72
C SER A 157 15.07 23.24 11.79
N VAL A 158 14.39 22.11 11.57
CA VAL A 158 14.48 20.92 12.44
C VAL A 158 15.88 20.32 12.33
N LEU A 159 16.36 20.09 11.13
CA LEU A 159 17.69 19.54 10.88
C LEU A 159 18.76 20.42 11.52
N ARG A 160 18.67 21.76 11.30
CA ARG A 160 19.63 22.70 11.88
C ARG A 160 19.62 22.67 13.42
N MET A 161 18.45 22.59 14.05
CA MET A 161 18.33 22.47 15.51
C MET A 161 18.98 21.17 16.02
N PHE A 162 18.69 20.04 15.37
CA PHE A 162 19.26 18.75 15.77
C PHE A 162 20.75 18.65 15.46
N ASP A 163 21.25 19.28 14.40
CA ASP A 163 22.69 19.41 14.12
C ASP A 163 23.45 20.08 15.27
N HIS A 164 22.90 21.17 15.83
CA HIS A 164 23.49 21.82 17.01
C HIS A 164 23.37 20.97 18.27
N PHE A 165 22.32 20.20 18.38
CA PHE A 165 21.99 19.42 19.57
C PHE A 165 22.71 18.06 19.63
N LEU A 166 22.75 17.34 18.49
CA LEU A 166 23.33 15.99 18.40
C LEU A 166 24.66 15.94 17.63
N GLY A 167 24.97 17.01 16.91
CA GLY A 167 26.05 17.03 15.93
C GLY A 167 25.59 16.64 14.53
N LYS A 168 26.13 17.30 13.53
CA LYS A 168 25.80 17.07 12.13
C LYS A 168 26.11 15.64 11.71
N GLY A 169 25.12 14.95 11.15
CA GLY A 169 25.27 13.56 10.65
C GLY A 169 25.23 12.48 11.73
N ASN A 170 25.00 12.83 13.01
CA ASN A 170 24.92 11.87 14.11
C ASN A 170 23.51 11.31 14.35
N TYR A 171 22.63 11.42 13.37
CA TYR A 171 21.28 10.89 13.44
C TYR A 171 20.77 10.50 12.06
N THR A 172 19.79 9.61 12.05
CA THR A 172 19.09 9.18 10.83
C THR A 172 17.70 9.82 10.80
N THR A 173 17.20 10.12 9.60
CA THR A 173 15.89 10.78 9.42
C THR A 173 14.94 9.94 8.59
N ILE A 174 13.65 9.93 8.97
CA ILE A 174 12.54 9.42 8.17
C ILE A 174 11.45 10.51 8.20
N PHE A 175 11.41 11.33 7.16
CA PHE A 175 10.47 12.45 7.05
C PHE A 175 9.48 12.19 5.94
N CYS A 176 8.19 12.12 6.30
CA CYS A 176 7.12 11.81 5.38
C CYS A 176 6.20 13.03 5.18
N GLY A 177 6.04 13.46 3.92
CA GLY A 177 4.97 14.38 3.53
C GLY A 177 3.60 13.70 3.58
N GLN A 178 2.53 14.46 3.35
CA GLN A 178 1.16 13.95 3.26
C GLN A 178 0.70 13.18 4.51
N GLY A 179 1.25 13.55 5.67
CA GLY A 179 1.11 12.80 6.92
C GLY A 179 -0.32 12.60 7.43
N GLU A 180 -1.28 13.45 7.02
CA GLU A 180 -2.67 13.29 7.42
C GLU A 180 -3.37 12.11 6.75
N LEU A 181 -2.83 11.59 5.64
CA LEU A 181 -3.38 10.43 4.93
C LEU A 181 -3.32 9.14 5.76
N PHE A 182 -2.38 9.03 6.70
CA PHE A 182 -2.26 7.84 7.56
C PHE A 182 -3.45 7.61 8.50
N ARG A 183 -4.38 8.54 8.61
CA ARG A 183 -5.63 8.36 9.37
C ARG A 183 -6.84 8.07 8.49
N VAL A 184 -6.71 8.19 7.15
CA VAL A 184 -7.78 7.98 6.18
C VAL A 184 -7.82 6.50 5.81
N LYS A 185 -8.85 5.79 6.28
CA LYS A 185 -8.97 4.34 6.10
C LYS A 185 -9.07 3.93 4.63
N GLU A 186 -9.72 4.75 3.82
CA GLU A 186 -9.91 4.57 2.39
C GLU A 186 -8.58 4.51 1.62
N LEU A 187 -7.52 5.10 2.19
CA LEU A 187 -6.17 5.17 1.61
C LEU A 187 -5.19 4.21 2.27
N SER A 188 -5.68 3.30 3.13
CA SER A 188 -4.82 2.39 3.92
C SER A 188 -3.88 1.55 3.06
N ALA A 189 -4.30 1.13 1.87
CA ALA A 189 -3.45 0.37 0.97
C ALA A 189 -2.11 1.06 0.69
N ARG A 190 -2.16 2.33 0.32
CA ARG A 190 -0.96 3.10 -0.01
C ARG A 190 -0.16 3.49 1.22
N THR A 191 -0.84 3.82 2.32
CA THR A 191 -0.15 4.16 3.58
C THR A 191 0.48 2.92 4.23
N ASP A 192 -0.13 1.74 4.13
CA ASP A 192 0.43 0.48 4.65
C ASP A 192 1.64 0.02 3.83
N GLU A 193 1.66 0.27 2.51
CA GLU A 193 2.84 0.06 1.66
C GLU A 193 4.01 0.92 2.15
N TYR A 194 3.78 2.20 2.42
CA TYR A 194 4.80 3.09 2.97
C TYR A 194 5.27 2.63 4.36
N LEU A 195 4.35 2.24 5.25
CA LEU A 195 4.71 1.70 6.56
C LEU A 195 5.54 0.42 6.44
N SER A 196 5.31 -0.40 5.43
CA SER A 196 6.13 -1.58 5.15
C SER A 196 7.57 -1.20 4.75
N THR A 197 7.74 -0.11 4.00
CA THR A 197 9.08 0.43 3.70
C THR A 197 9.76 0.98 4.95
N VAL A 198 9.03 1.69 5.83
CA VAL A 198 9.55 2.15 7.12
C VAL A 198 9.98 0.96 8.00
N LYS A 199 9.23 -0.14 7.95
CA LYS A 199 9.60 -1.38 8.64
C LYS A 199 10.87 -1.99 8.06
N CYS A 200 11.04 -2.00 6.73
CA CYS A 200 12.28 -2.41 6.07
C CYS A 200 13.47 -1.56 6.55
N ALA A 201 13.31 -0.22 6.57
CA ALA A 201 14.32 0.70 7.07
C ALA A 201 14.74 0.41 8.51
N GLY A 202 13.77 0.04 9.37
CA GLY A 202 14.07 -0.38 10.75
C GLY A 202 14.92 -1.64 10.82
N SER A 203 14.63 -2.63 9.96
CA SER A 203 15.40 -3.88 9.90
C SER A 203 16.83 -3.65 9.39
N GLU A 204 17.00 -2.85 8.33
CA GLU A 204 18.32 -2.48 7.82
C GLU A 204 19.14 -1.73 8.87
N TYR A 205 18.51 -0.77 9.55
CA TYR A 205 19.16 0.02 10.59
C TYR A 205 19.61 -0.84 11.78
N ALA A 206 18.85 -1.88 12.15
CA ALA A 206 19.26 -2.82 13.18
C ALA A 206 20.53 -3.59 12.80
N MET A 207 20.63 -4.03 11.54
CA MET A 207 21.73 -4.82 11.03
C MET A 207 23.00 -4.01 10.76
N THR A 208 22.86 -2.78 10.25
CA THR A 208 23.99 -2.02 9.69
C THR A 208 24.22 -0.66 10.38
N GLY A 209 23.26 -0.17 11.15
CA GLY A 209 23.26 1.19 11.72
C GLY A 209 22.88 2.29 10.72
N THR A 210 22.51 1.92 9.50
CA THR A 210 22.14 2.84 8.40
C THR A 210 20.93 2.31 7.63
N ILE A 211 20.28 3.17 6.85
CA ILE A 211 19.25 2.79 5.88
C ILE A 211 19.91 2.72 4.50
N SER A 212 19.60 1.71 3.69
CA SER A 212 20.13 1.57 2.33
C SER A 212 19.65 2.72 1.43
N GLU A 213 20.44 3.08 0.42
CA GLU A 213 20.06 4.09 -0.58
C GLU A 213 18.77 3.74 -1.31
N GLU A 214 18.52 2.45 -1.57
CA GLU A 214 17.29 1.96 -2.20
C GLU A 214 16.06 2.22 -1.31
N THR A 215 16.13 1.83 -0.05
CA THR A 215 15.04 2.05 0.92
C THR A 215 14.82 3.54 1.17
N ASP A 216 15.89 4.31 1.30
CA ASP A 216 15.83 5.77 1.49
C ASP A 216 15.17 6.46 0.29
N ALA A 217 15.52 6.09 -0.94
CA ALA A 217 14.89 6.60 -2.14
C ALA A 217 13.37 6.34 -2.17
N ILE A 218 12.93 5.14 -1.75
CA ILE A 218 11.50 4.81 -1.67
C ILE A 218 10.80 5.66 -0.58
N LEU A 219 11.44 5.88 0.58
CA LEU A 219 10.91 6.72 1.65
C LEU A 219 10.73 8.19 1.23
N HIS A 220 11.48 8.65 0.23
CA HIS A 220 11.34 9.99 -0.34
C HIS A 220 10.30 10.10 -1.47
N THR A 221 9.69 8.99 -1.91
CA THR A 221 8.61 9.03 -2.90
C THR A 221 7.32 9.60 -2.30
N LEU A 222 6.56 10.33 -3.12
CA LEU A 222 5.27 10.85 -2.70
C LEU A 222 4.25 9.70 -2.56
N LEU A 223 3.38 9.77 -1.55
CA LEU A 223 2.24 8.84 -1.44
C LEU A 223 1.29 9.01 -2.62
N TYR A 224 0.96 10.26 -2.94
CA TYR A 224 0.19 10.67 -4.12
C TYR A 224 0.86 11.84 -4.81
N SER A 225 0.61 12.04 -6.10
CA SER A 225 1.10 13.20 -6.83
C SER A 225 0.61 14.51 -6.17
N ARG A 226 1.34 15.59 -6.36
CA ARG A 226 1.04 16.88 -5.74
C ARG A 226 -0.39 17.34 -6.00
N ASP A 227 -0.82 17.29 -7.26
CA ASP A 227 -2.16 17.73 -7.68
C ASP A 227 -3.29 16.89 -7.06
N VAL A 228 -3.10 15.57 -6.94
CA VAL A 228 -4.04 14.67 -6.28
C VAL A 228 -4.11 14.96 -4.79
N PHE A 229 -2.96 15.08 -4.13
CA PHE A 229 -2.91 15.34 -2.70
C PHE A 229 -3.53 16.70 -2.34
N GLU A 230 -3.19 17.77 -3.07
CA GLU A 230 -3.72 19.12 -2.79
C GLU A 230 -5.24 19.16 -2.94
N LYS A 231 -5.82 18.49 -3.97
CA LYS A 231 -7.28 18.37 -4.14
C LYS A 231 -7.94 17.60 -2.99
N MET A 232 -7.35 16.47 -2.57
CA MET A 232 -7.87 15.71 -1.44
C MET A 232 -7.77 16.49 -0.13
N ALA A 233 -6.65 17.19 0.10
CA ALA A 233 -6.43 18.00 1.29
C ALA A 233 -7.43 19.16 1.34
N ASP A 234 -7.61 19.89 0.24
CA ASP A 234 -8.59 20.97 0.16
C ASP A 234 -10.01 20.46 0.45
N ALA A 235 -10.42 19.34 -0.19
CA ALA A 235 -11.73 18.75 0.05
C ALA A 235 -11.91 18.31 1.51
N SER A 236 -10.84 17.83 2.17
CA SER A 236 -10.91 17.31 3.55
C SER A 236 -11.31 18.36 4.60
N TRP A 237 -11.17 19.64 4.30
CA TRP A 237 -11.62 20.71 5.19
C TRP A 237 -13.15 20.81 5.22
N GLY A 238 -13.84 20.35 4.17
CA GLY A 238 -15.30 20.38 4.07
C GLY A 238 -15.86 21.80 4.06
N ILE A 239 -15.13 22.71 3.45
CA ILE A 239 -15.52 24.12 3.34
C ILE A 239 -15.52 24.49 1.86
N SER A 240 -16.65 25.02 1.38
CA SER A 240 -16.79 25.54 0.03
C SER A 240 -15.84 26.73 -0.20
N LYS A 241 -15.02 26.65 -1.24
CA LYS A 241 -14.11 27.76 -1.61
C LYS A 241 -14.85 29.02 -2.06
N THR A 242 -16.11 28.88 -2.51
CA THR A 242 -16.92 29.98 -3.04
C THR A 242 -17.80 30.64 -1.98
N THR A 243 -18.43 29.84 -1.10
CA THR A 243 -19.38 30.35 -0.10
C THR A 243 -18.78 30.44 1.31
N GLY A 244 -17.70 29.70 1.60
CA GLY A 244 -17.14 29.58 2.94
C GLY A 244 -17.98 28.71 3.89
N GLU A 245 -19.05 28.11 3.39
CA GLU A 245 -19.95 27.28 4.17
C GLU A 245 -19.47 25.82 4.26
N LYS A 246 -19.92 25.10 5.27
CA LYS A 246 -19.62 23.68 5.45
C LYS A 246 -20.33 22.85 4.37
N GLU A 247 -19.57 22.03 3.65
CA GLU A 247 -20.10 21.08 2.69
C GLU A 247 -20.59 19.78 3.38
N PRO A 248 -21.59 19.07 2.82
CA PRO A 248 -22.04 17.77 3.31
C PRO A 248 -20.91 16.72 3.21
N ASP A 249 -20.91 15.75 4.14
CA ASP A 249 -19.87 14.70 4.22
C ASP A 249 -19.81 13.83 2.95
N ASP A 250 -20.93 13.56 2.32
CA ASP A 250 -21.03 12.80 1.07
C ASP A 250 -20.48 13.59 -0.14
N LEU A 251 -20.62 14.92 -0.18
CA LEU A 251 -19.98 15.77 -1.18
C LEU A 251 -18.46 15.81 -0.98
N ILE A 252 -18.01 15.96 0.28
CA ILE A 252 -16.57 15.90 0.63
C ILE A 252 -15.97 14.59 0.16
N PHE A 253 -16.64 13.47 0.46
CA PHE A 253 -16.25 12.13 0.03
C PHE A 253 -16.18 12.04 -1.50
N THR A 254 -17.20 12.53 -2.21
CA THR A 254 -17.26 12.51 -3.67
C THR A 254 -16.12 13.32 -4.30
N ARG A 255 -15.78 14.49 -3.73
CA ARG A 255 -14.63 15.30 -4.19
C ARG A 255 -13.29 14.59 -3.95
N GLN A 256 -13.13 13.93 -2.81
CA GLN A 256 -11.92 13.16 -2.50
C GLN A 256 -11.77 11.96 -3.44
N MET A 257 -12.85 11.24 -3.72
CA MET A 257 -12.86 10.15 -4.68
C MET A 257 -12.53 10.65 -6.10
N ALA A 258 -13.15 11.75 -6.54
CA ALA A 258 -12.86 12.35 -7.85
C ALA A 258 -11.38 12.77 -7.97
N ALA A 259 -10.74 13.24 -6.88
CA ALA A 259 -9.32 13.60 -6.88
C ALA A 259 -8.39 12.41 -7.16
N LEU A 260 -8.82 11.19 -6.87
CA LEU A 260 -8.04 9.96 -7.15
C LEU A 260 -8.02 9.58 -8.63
N TYR A 261 -8.78 10.26 -9.49
CA TYR A 261 -8.82 9.99 -10.93
C TYR A 261 -7.43 10.07 -11.57
N LYS A 262 -7.03 8.98 -12.22
CA LYS A 262 -5.75 8.87 -12.92
C LYS A 262 -5.89 9.33 -14.37
N LYS A 263 -5.30 10.46 -14.72
CA LYS A 263 -5.33 11.01 -16.10
C LYS A 263 -4.74 10.04 -17.13
N ASP A 264 -3.76 9.22 -16.72
CA ASP A 264 -3.12 8.21 -17.58
C ASP A 264 -4.08 7.05 -17.95
N ALA A 265 -5.21 6.92 -17.24
CA ALA A 265 -6.25 5.96 -17.57
C ALA A 265 -7.24 6.47 -18.62
N TYR A 266 -7.09 7.72 -19.09
CA TYR A 266 -7.94 8.30 -20.11
C TYR A 266 -7.76 7.58 -21.46
N ASP A 267 -8.83 7.03 -22.01
CA ASP A 267 -8.85 6.22 -23.24
C ASP A 267 -9.37 6.98 -24.48
N GLY A 268 -9.42 8.31 -24.41
CA GLY A 268 -9.91 9.16 -25.50
C GLY A 268 -11.40 9.50 -25.42
N LYS A 269 -12.11 9.05 -24.39
CA LYS A 269 -13.55 9.34 -24.18
C LYS A 269 -13.77 10.04 -22.85
N ASP A 270 -14.44 11.18 -22.88
CA ASP A 270 -14.94 11.82 -21.67
C ASP A 270 -16.09 10.99 -21.10
N ARG A 271 -16.08 10.80 -19.76
CA ARG A 271 -17.13 10.09 -19.05
C ARG A 271 -17.74 10.99 -17.99
N VAL A 272 -19.02 10.76 -17.72
CA VAL A 272 -19.73 11.40 -16.62
C VAL A 272 -20.27 10.29 -15.70
N LEU A 273 -19.65 10.14 -14.53
CA LEU A 273 -20.13 9.27 -13.48
C LEU A 273 -21.11 10.04 -12.59
N GLU A 274 -22.36 9.63 -12.58
CA GLU A 274 -23.36 10.14 -11.67
C GLU A 274 -23.53 9.18 -10.49
N ILE A 275 -23.49 9.70 -9.27
CA ILE A 275 -23.72 8.93 -8.05
C ILE A 275 -24.90 9.54 -7.32
N HIS A 276 -25.93 8.74 -7.12
CA HIS A 276 -27.08 9.08 -6.32
C HIS A 276 -26.99 8.32 -4.98
N PHE A 277 -26.84 9.06 -3.88
CA PHE A 277 -26.85 8.52 -2.52
C PHE A 277 -28.29 8.40 -2.03
N THR A 278 -28.83 7.20 -2.12
CA THR A 278 -30.26 6.91 -1.89
C THR A 278 -30.74 7.12 -0.45
N ASP A 279 -29.84 7.04 0.53
CA ASP A 279 -30.12 7.28 1.96
C ASP A 279 -30.10 8.77 2.33
N LEU A 280 -29.51 9.63 1.48
CA LEU A 280 -29.40 11.09 1.69
C LEU A 280 -30.22 11.88 0.64
N ASP A 281 -30.69 11.23 -0.41
CA ASP A 281 -31.35 11.84 -1.59
C ASP A 281 -30.46 12.93 -2.25
N HIS A 282 -29.14 12.69 -2.27
CA HIS A 282 -28.19 13.59 -2.91
C HIS A 282 -27.60 12.95 -4.17
N THR A 283 -27.48 13.76 -5.21
CA THR A 283 -26.89 13.33 -6.51
C THR A 283 -25.73 14.22 -6.89
N TYR A 284 -24.60 13.60 -7.24
CA TYR A 284 -23.40 14.27 -7.69
C TYR A 284 -22.91 13.70 -9.02
N GLN A 285 -22.33 14.55 -9.87
CA GLN A 285 -21.75 14.15 -11.14
C GLN A 285 -20.25 14.39 -11.13
N ILE A 286 -19.48 13.41 -11.58
CA ILE A 286 -18.03 13.50 -11.75
C ILE A 286 -17.72 13.41 -13.22
N GLN A 287 -17.28 14.50 -13.82
CA GLN A 287 -16.74 14.49 -15.17
C GLN A 287 -15.31 13.98 -15.12
N LEU A 288 -14.99 12.99 -15.96
CA LEU A 288 -13.67 12.40 -16.15
C LEU A 288 -13.21 12.72 -17.57
N SER A 289 -12.15 13.51 -17.70
CA SER A 289 -11.63 14.00 -18.97
C SER A 289 -10.11 13.88 -19.07
N LYS A 290 -9.56 14.17 -20.23
CA LYS A 290 -8.10 14.23 -20.45
C LYS A 290 -7.39 15.18 -19.47
N THR A 291 -8.05 16.27 -19.07
CA THR A 291 -7.48 17.30 -18.21
C THR A 291 -7.59 16.97 -16.70
N GLY A 292 -8.46 16.05 -16.34
CA GLY A 292 -8.69 15.65 -14.95
C GLY A 292 -10.15 15.36 -14.64
N SER A 293 -10.49 15.43 -13.36
CA SER A 293 -11.84 15.24 -12.84
C SER A 293 -12.41 16.54 -12.29
N GLU A 294 -13.73 16.72 -12.45
CA GLU A 294 -14.48 17.84 -11.87
C GLU A 294 -15.81 17.34 -11.31
N VAL A 295 -16.23 17.88 -10.16
CA VAL A 295 -17.47 17.48 -9.46
C VAL A 295 -18.53 18.55 -9.61
N PHE A 296 -19.72 18.16 -10.05
CA PHE A 296 -20.90 19.00 -10.22
C PHE A 296 -22.01 18.56 -9.27
N THR A 297 -22.76 19.53 -8.74
CA THR A 297 -23.85 19.33 -7.77
C THR A 297 -25.24 19.70 -8.33
N ASP A 298 -25.28 20.19 -9.57
CA ASP A 298 -26.47 20.77 -10.22
C ASP A 298 -27.08 19.85 -11.29
N GLY A 299 -26.53 18.66 -11.51
CA GLY A 299 -27.07 17.67 -12.46
C GLY A 299 -27.04 18.11 -13.93
N ARG A 300 -26.16 19.07 -14.29
CA ARG A 300 -26.17 19.69 -15.62
C ARG A 300 -25.58 18.84 -16.75
N LEU A 301 -24.94 17.71 -16.43
CA LEU A 301 -24.30 16.84 -17.42
C LEU A 301 -25.18 15.61 -17.69
N SER A 302 -25.10 15.07 -18.90
CA SER A 302 -25.73 13.78 -19.22
C SER A 302 -24.81 12.64 -18.72
N PRO A 303 -25.25 11.80 -17.77
CA PRO A 303 -24.41 10.73 -17.24
C PRO A 303 -24.17 9.63 -18.28
N THR A 304 -22.92 9.16 -18.36
CA THR A 304 -22.57 7.95 -19.12
C THR A 304 -22.75 6.70 -18.26
N THR A 305 -22.49 6.82 -16.96
CA THR A 305 -22.66 5.76 -15.96
C THR A 305 -23.34 6.35 -14.74
N ARG A 306 -24.36 5.68 -14.21
CA ARG A 306 -25.05 6.06 -12.98
C ARG A 306 -24.98 4.94 -11.94
N ILE A 307 -24.66 5.32 -10.73
CA ILE A 307 -24.64 4.45 -9.56
C ILE A 307 -25.71 4.95 -8.57
N ASP A 308 -26.66 4.09 -8.21
CA ASP A 308 -27.60 4.34 -7.13
C ASP A 308 -27.18 3.48 -5.93
N THR A 309 -26.83 4.12 -4.81
CA THR A 309 -26.26 3.45 -3.63
C THR A 309 -26.55 4.22 -2.35
N PRO A 310 -26.74 3.57 -1.20
CA PRO A 310 -26.63 4.27 0.09
C PRO A 310 -25.20 4.79 0.30
N PHE A 311 -25.04 6.01 0.81
CA PHE A 311 -23.72 6.57 1.15
C PHE A 311 -22.95 5.67 2.13
N THR A 312 -23.68 5.09 3.09
CA THR A 312 -23.11 4.14 4.05
C THR A 312 -22.51 2.90 3.40
N VAL A 313 -23.14 2.37 2.34
CA VAL A 313 -22.62 1.22 1.57
C VAL A 313 -21.40 1.64 0.74
N TRP A 314 -21.50 2.76 0.02
CA TRP A 314 -20.40 3.20 -0.85
C TRP A 314 -19.13 3.55 -0.08
N SER A 315 -19.29 4.21 1.07
CA SER A 315 -18.17 4.50 1.97
C SER A 315 -17.58 3.23 2.61
N ALA A 316 -18.39 2.21 2.91
CA ALA A 316 -17.88 0.93 3.40
C ALA A 316 -17.08 0.16 2.34
N ILE A 317 -17.52 0.23 1.07
CA ILE A 317 -16.75 -0.33 -0.07
C ILE A 317 -15.39 0.39 -0.20
N SER A 318 -15.38 1.71 -0.14
CA SER A 318 -14.13 2.49 -0.27
C SER A 318 -13.14 2.23 0.88
N ARG A 319 -13.64 1.91 2.08
CA ARG A 319 -12.82 1.50 3.23
C ARG A 319 -12.38 0.03 3.19
N GLY A 320 -12.79 -0.72 2.16
CA GLY A 320 -12.50 -2.14 2.04
C GLY A 320 -13.21 -3.03 3.07
N GLU A 321 -14.25 -2.51 3.74
CA GLU A 321 -15.07 -3.26 4.71
C GLU A 321 -15.99 -4.26 4.00
N ILE A 322 -16.38 -3.94 2.76
CA ILE A 322 -17.19 -4.77 1.87
C ILE A 322 -16.51 -4.74 0.48
N GLY A 323 -16.44 -5.89 -0.18
CA GLY A 323 -15.97 -5.94 -1.57
C GLY A 323 -16.98 -5.32 -2.53
N GLY A 324 -16.54 -4.44 -3.47
CA GLY A 324 -17.44 -3.79 -4.42
C GLY A 324 -18.25 -4.79 -5.25
N ALA A 325 -17.59 -5.84 -5.75
CA ALA A 325 -18.25 -6.93 -6.48
C ALA A 325 -19.23 -7.74 -5.61
N GLU A 326 -18.91 -7.93 -4.34
CA GLU A 326 -19.80 -8.60 -3.38
C GLU A 326 -21.04 -7.76 -3.10
N ALA A 327 -20.88 -6.45 -2.89
CA ALA A 327 -21.98 -5.52 -2.66
C ALA A 327 -22.92 -5.43 -3.88
N LEU A 328 -22.34 -5.42 -5.10
CA LEU A 328 -23.13 -5.46 -6.34
C LEU A 328 -23.92 -6.77 -6.47
N GLY A 329 -23.27 -7.91 -6.23
CA GLY A 329 -23.92 -9.23 -6.26
C GLY A 329 -25.04 -9.38 -5.24
N LYS A 330 -24.95 -8.70 -4.09
CA LYS A 330 -26.00 -8.61 -3.07
C LYS A 330 -27.03 -7.51 -3.33
N GLN A 331 -26.97 -6.84 -4.46
CA GLN A 331 -27.84 -5.73 -4.84
C GLN A 331 -27.87 -4.58 -3.81
N MET A 332 -26.75 -4.35 -3.11
CA MET A 332 -26.62 -3.24 -2.15
C MET A 332 -26.45 -1.90 -2.87
N TYR A 333 -26.10 -1.91 -4.15
CA TYR A 333 -26.12 -0.78 -5.07
C TYR A 333 -26.42 -1.28 -6.49
N THR A 334 -26.82 -0.36 -7.36
CA THR A 334 -27.11 -0.64 -8.78
C THR A 334 -26.28 0.25 -9.68
N VAL A 335 -26.01 -0.25 -10.88
CA VAL A 335 -25.27 0.49 -11.92
C VAL A 335 -26.08 0.47 -13.20
N SER A 336 -26.21 1.61 -13.86
CA SER A 336 -26.87 1.76 -15.17
C SER A 336 -25.98 2.55 -16.13
N GLY A 337 -26.20 2.37 -17.43
CA GLY A 337 -25.37 2.99 -18.49
C GLY A 337 -24.11 2.17 -18.82
N ASP A 338 -22.98 2.85 -19.10
CA ASP A 338 -21.72 2.22 -19.48
C ASP A 338 -21.05 1.54 -18.28
N PHE A 339 -21.13 0.21 -18.25
CA PHE A 339 -20.55 -0.61 -17.19
C PHE A 339 -19.02 -0.74 -17.28
N SER A 340 -18.39 -0.33 -18.38
CA SER A 340 -16.93 -0.42 -18.57
C SER A 340 -16.16 0.36 -17.49
N LEU A 341 -16.72 1.48 -17.02
CA LEU A 341 -16.15 2.26 -15.92
C LEU A 341 -16.00 1.44 -14.64
N MET A 342 -16.96 0.56 -14.33
CA MET A 342 -16.90 -0.31 -13.14
C MET A 342 -15.86 -1.42 -13.29
N ILE A 343 -15.68 -1.94 -14.51
CA ILE A 343 -14.65 -2.96 -14.80
C ILE A 343 -13.26 -2.36 -14.64
N ASP A 344 -13.07 -1.15 -15.13
CA ASP A 344 -11.79 -0.43 -15.12
C ASP A 344 -11.58 0.42 -13.85
N TRP A 345 -12.43 0.27 -12.83
CA TRP A 345 -12.43 1.12 -11.62
C TRP A 345 -11.05 1.27 -11.00
N ASP A 346 -10.35 0.15 -10.77
CA ASP A 346 -9.02 0.13 -10.16
C ASP A 346 -7.95 0.83 -11.03
N LYS A 347 -8.11 0.75 -12.34
CA LYS A 347 -7.25 1.46 -13.29
C LYS A 347 -7.50 2.97 -13.24
N ILE A 348 -8.77 3.37 -13.11
CA ILE A 348 -9.24 4.76 -13.18
C ILE A 348 -9.03 5.51 -11.86
N PHE A 349 -9.41 4.91 -10.71
CA PHE A 349 -9.37 5.54 -9.38
C PHE A 349 -8.33 4.91 -8.43
N GLY A 350 -7.75 3.76 -8.78
CA GLY A 350 -6.92 2.97 -7.90
C GLY A 350 -7.73 1.94 -7.09
N SER A 351 -7.06 0.88 -6.69
CA SER A 351 -7.69 -0.17 -5.88
C SER A 351 -7.84 0.29 -4.43
N ALA A 352 -9.06 0.21 -3.90
CA ALA A 352 -9.24 -0.02 -2.48
C ALA A 352 -8.81 -1.47 -2.23
N SER A 353 -7.54 -1.70 -1.91
CA SER A 353 -7.10 -3.07 -1.62
C SER A 353 -7.79 -3.52 -0.34
N VAL A 354 -8.65 -4.51 -0.48
CA VAL A 354 -9.13 -5.31 0.64
C VAL A 354 -7.90 -5.98 1.23
N VAL A 355 -7.26 -5.36 2.22
CA VAL A 355 -6.28 -6.03 3.06
C VAL A 355 -7.08 -7.02 3.90
N LYS A 356 -7.28 -8.23 3.37
CA LYS A 356 -7.59 -9.37 4.20
C LYS A 356 -6.46 -9.44 5.22
N LYS A 357 -6.75 -9.14 6.50
CA LYS A 357 -5.94 -9.59 7.62
C LYS A 357 -5.85 -11.11 7.54
N THR A 358 -4.93 -11.60 6.75
CA THR A 358 -4.39 -12.93 6.93
C THR A 358 -3.31 -12.77 7.99
N GLU A 359 -3.59 -13.25 9.19
CA GLU A 359 -2.55 -13.61 10.14
C GLU A 359 -1.54 -14.47 9.37
N LYS A 360 -0.42 -13.86 9.00
CA LYS A 360 0.70 -14.61 8.44
C LYS A 360 1.45 -15.27 9.57
N THR A 361 1.06 -16.48 9.91
CA THR A 361 2.02 -17.48 10.34
C THR A 361 3.13 -17.53 9.28
N PRO A 362 4.42 -17.56 9.64
CA PRO A 362 5.50 -17.63 8.67
C PRO A 362 5.44 -18.99 7.96
N GLN A 363 4.69 -19.04 6.88
CA GLN A 363 4.78 -20.16 5.93
C GLN A 363 5.87 -19.82 4.93
N ASN A 364 6.92 -20.64 4.93
CA ASN A 364 7.83 -20.82 3.82
C ASN A 364 7.03 -20.76 2.51
N THR A 365 7.10 -19.66 1.79
CA THR A 365 6.44 -19.48 0.49
C THR A 365 7.23 -20.29 -0.54
N ILE A 366 6.90 -21.59 -0.63
CA ILE A 366 7.10 -22.34 -1.86
C ILE A 366 6.27 -21.60 -2.91
N LYS A 367 6.93 -20.95 -3.88
CA LYS A 367 6.26 -20.30 -5.03
C LYS A 367 5.35 -21.32 -5.68
N GLN A 368 4.04 -21.24 -5.44
CA GLN A 368 3.07 -22.13 -6.09
C GLN A 368 3.12 -21.91 -7.59
N LYS A 369 3.37 -23.01 -8.34
CA LYS A 369 3.36 -22.98 -9.79
C LYS A 369 1.93 -22.67 -10.26
N LYS A 370 1.76 -21.61 -11.07
CA LYS A 370 0.48 -21.26 -11.68
C LYS A 370 0.25 -22.08 -12.96
N PRO A 371 -0.97 -22.55 -13.27
CA PRO A 371 -1.26 -23.17 -14.55
C PRO A 371 -1.18 -22.14 -15.69
N SER A 372 -0.90 -22.62 -16.90
CA SER A 372 -0.87 -21.77 -18.11
C SER A 372 -1.70 -22.46 -19.20
N MET A 373 -2.66 -21.74 -19.77
CA MET A 373 -3.49 -22.23 -20.87
C MET A 373 -2.64 -22.63 -22.11
N THR A 374 -1.47 -22.05 -22.26
CA THR A 374 -0.50 -22.39 -23.30
C THR A 374 -0.12 -23.87 -23.27
N THR A 375 -0.07 -24.48 -22.07
CA THR A 375 0.24 -25.90 -21.87
C THR A 375 -0.77 -26.81 -22.59
N MET A 376 -2.04 -26.45 -22.57
CA MET A 376 -3.12 -27.14 -23.25
C MET A 376 -3.13 -26.84 -24.76
N LEU A 377 -2.93 -25.57 -25.15
CA LEU A 377 -3.12 -25.11 -26.53
C LEU A 377 -1.99 -25.53 -27.49
N ILE A 378 -0.73 -25.58 -27.05
CA ILE A 378 0.41 -25.90 -27.90
C ILE A 378 0.24 -27.24 -28.60
N PRO A 379 -0.13 -28.35 -27.94
CA PRO A 379 -0.37 -29.63 -28.60
C PRO A 379 -1.45 -29.57 -29.70
N TRP A 380 -2.58 -28.90 -29.40
CA TRP A 380 -3.69 -28.75 -30.37
C TRP A 380 -3.31 -27.90 -31.59
N ILE A 381 -2.66 -26.78 -31.40
CA ILE A 381 -2.21 -25.92 -32.50
C ILE A 381 -1.21 -26.67 -33.39
N THR A 382 -0.26 -27.38 -32.78
CA THR A 382 0.72 -28.19 -33.51
C THR A 382 0.04 -29.28 -34.30
N PHE A 383 -0.93 -29.98 -33.69
CA PHE A 383 -1.70 -31.04 -34.33
C PHE A 383 -2.44 -30.51 -35.57
N TRP A 384 -3.22 -29.48 -35.44
CA TRP A 384 -4.00 -28.95 -36.57
C TRP A 384 -3.13 -28.45 -37.71
N ILE A 385 -2.01 -27.80 -37.42
CA ILE A 385 -1.12 -27.29 -38.48
C ILE A 385 -0.34 -28.42 -39.11
N ALA A 386 0.38 -29.23 -38.33
CA ALA A 386 1.32 -30.18 -38.85
C ALA A 386 0.64 -31.39 -39.55
N VAL A 387 -0.45 -31.91 -38.97
CA VAL A 387 -1.20 -33.05 -39.56
C VAL A 387 -1.95 -32.61 -40.82
N SER A 388 -2.40 -31.37 -40.93
CA SER A 388 -3.05 -30.88 -42.16
C SER A 388 -2.07 -30.68 -43.31
N ILE A 389 -0.78 -30.45 -43.05
CA ILE A 389 0.24 -30.29 -44.08
C ILE A 389 0.71 -31.67 -44.57
N HIS A 390 1.09 -32.56 -43.65
CA HIS A 390 1.54 -33.92 -43.95
C HIS A 390 1.13 -34.87 -42.81
N PRO A 391 0.14 -35.78 -43.02
CA PRO A 391 -0.45 -36.56 -41.94
C PRO A 391 0.55 -37.38 -41.12
N GLU A 392 1.43 -38.16 -41.73
CA GLU A 392 2.39 -39.02 -41.04
C GLU A 392 3.49 -38.25 -40.34
N VAL A 393 4.16 -37.31 -41.06
CA VAL A 393 5.22 -36.48 -40.50
C VAL A 393 4.67 -35.53 -39.43
N GLY A 394 3.50 -34.93 -39.68
CA GLY A 394 2.82 -34.04 -38.77
C GLY A 394 2.40 -34.74 -37.47
N ALA A 395 1.96 -36.02 -37.58
CA ALA A 395 1.64 -36.81 -36.41
C ALA A 395 2.87 -37.08 -35.53
N VAL A 396 4.02 -37.42 -36.14
CA VAL A 396 5.28 -37.63 -35.42
C VAL A 396 5.73 -36.33 -34.71
N ILE A 397 5.68 -35.18 -35.42
CA ILE A 397 6.02 -33.86 -34.83
C ILE A 397 5.09 -33.57 -33.64
N THR A 398 3.79 -33.82 -33.79
CA THR A 398 2.83 -33.56 -32.71
C THR A 398 3.08 -34.43 -31.49
N LEU A 399 3.37 -35.72 -31.69
CA LEU A 399 3.71 -36.66 -30.61
C LEU A 399 4.98 -36.24 -29.87
N LEU A 400 5.99 -35.74 -30.59
CA LEU A 400 7.19 -35.18 -29.97
C LEU A 400 6.88 -33.94 -29.13
N VAL A 401 6.00 -33.06 -29.61
CA VAL A 401 5.56 -31.87 -28.86
C VAL A 401 4.80 -32.30 -27.61
N VAL A 402 3.84 -33.23 -27.70
CA VAL A 402 3.10 -33.77 -26.55
C VAL A 402 4.07 -34.34 -25.50
N ALA A 403 5.09 -35.09 -25.93
CA ALA A 403 6.09 -35.66 -25.02
C ALA A 403 7.01 -34.60 -24.35
N THR A 404 7.33 -33.52 -25.06
CA THR A 404 8.29 -32.52 -24.59
C THR A 404 7.64 -31.37 -23.78
N VAL A 405 6.36 -31.06 -24.03
CA VAL A 405 5.63 -29.97 -23.31
C VAL A 405 5.72 -30.11 -21.79
N PRO A 406 5.55 -31.27 -21.14
CA PRO A 406 5.67 -31.41 -19.70
C PRO A 406 7.05 -31.04 -19.16
N PHE A 407 8.12 -31.25 -19.92
CA PHE A 407 9.49 -30.93 -19.53
C PHE A 407 9.78 -29.44 -19.71
N ILE A 408 9.33 -28.84 -20.81
CA ILE A 408 9.52 -27.41 -21.10
C ILE A 408 8.70 -26.56 -20.12
N MET A 409 7.45 -26.94 -19.87
CA MET A 409 6.49 -26.23 -19.04
C MET A 409 6.54 -26.64 -17.55
N ARG A 410 7.63 -27.31 -17.10
CA ARG A 410 7.79 -27.80 -15.71
C ARG A 410 7.65 -26.73 -14.61
N LYS A 411 7.75 -25.43 -14.98
CA LYS A 411 7.55 -24.32 -14.08
C LYS A 411 6.07 -24.00 -13.82
N HIS A 412 5.15 -24.57 -14.62
CA HIS A 412 3.71 -24.38 -14.49
C HIS A 412 3.06 -25.57 -13.79
N LYS A 413 1.89 -25.34 -13.17
CA LYS A 413 1.05 -26.40 -12.61
C LYS A 413 0.20 -27.00 -13.72
N PHE A 414 0.21 -28.31 -13.88
CA PHE A 414 -0.67 -29.02 -14.81
C PHE A 414 -2.04 -29.22 -14.17
N VAL A 415 -3.09 -28.90 -14.91
CA VAL A 415 -4.49 -29.19 -14.54
C VAL A 415 -5.00 -30.39 -15.29
N ILE A 416 -6.14 -30.96 -14.86
CA ILE A 416 -6.73 -32.15 -15.48
C ILE A 416 -6.97 -31.97 -16.98
N TRP A 417 -7.33 -30.76 -17.40
CA TRP A 417 -7.60 -30.40 -18.79
C TRP A 417 -6.35 -30.45 -19.67
N ASP A 418 -5.16 -30.15 -19.14
CA ASP A 418 -3.88 -30.31 -19.87
C ASP A 418 -3.63 -31.78 -20.18
N GLN A 419 -3.85 -32.67 -19.20
CA GLN A 419 -3.62 -34.10 -19.33
C GLN A 419 -4.59 -34.72 -20.32
N LEU A 420 -5.89 -34.39 -20.22
CA LEU A 420 -6.92 -34.87 -21.16
C LEU A 420 -6.67 -34.40 -22.59
N SER A 421 -6.25 -33.12 -22.76
CA SER A 421 -5.90 -32.54 -24.06
C SER A 421 -4.69 -33.25 -24.69
N MET A 422 -3.62 -33.45 -23.92
CA MET A 422 -2.43 -34.21 -24.41
C MET A 422 -2.77 -35.64 -24.80
N ALA A 423 -3.58 -36.35 -24.03
CA ALA A 423 -4.03 -37.68 -24.34
C ALA A 423 -4.86 -37.72 -25.62
N ALA A 424 -5.82 -36.81 -25.77
CA ALA A 424 -6.67 -36.74 -26.98
C ALA A 424 -5.84 -36.46 -28.24
N VAL A 425 -4.94 -35.45 -28.16
CA VAL A 425 -4.05 -35.12 -29.29
C VAL A 425 -3.12 -36.26 -29.64
N ALA A 426 -2.58 -36.99 -28.65
CA ALA A 426 -1.74 -38.15 -28.90
C ALA A 426 -2.50 -39.28 -29.63
N ILE A 427 -3.74 -39.56 -29.20
CA ILE A 427 -4.58 -40.58 -29.86
C ILE A 427 -4.91 -40.16 -31.30
N LEU A 428 -5.33 -38.91 -31.53
CA LEU A 428 -5.65 -38.42 -32.86
C LEU A 428 -4.45 -38.41 -33.80
N SER A 429 -3.25 -38.06 -33.26
CA SER A 429 -2.01 -38.12 -34.03
C SER A 429 -1.63 -39.56 -34.38
N ALA A 430 -1.81 -40.53 -33.47
CA ALA A 430 -1.59 -41.94 -33.75
C ALA A 430 -2.52 -42.44 -34.84
N VAL A 431 -3.81 -42.08 -34.82
CA VAL A 431 -4.78 -42.38 -35.88
C VAL A 431 -4.38 -41.79 -37.23
N ALA A 432 -3.94 -40.53 -37.24
CA ALA A 432 -3.47 -39.87 -38.46
C ALA A 432 -2.25 -40.58 -39.08
N ASN A 433 -1.31 -41.00 -38.22
CA ASN A 433 -0.11 -41.74 -38.66
C ASN A 433 -0.43 -43.11 -39.22
N ILE A 434 -1.31 -43.88 -38.55
CA ILE A 434 -1.68 -45.25 -38.99
C ILE A 434 -2.51 -45.23 -40.28
N THR A 435 -3.41 -44.25 -40.40
CA THR A 435 -4.33 -44.20 -41.55
C THR A 435 -3.77 -43.44 -42.76
N GLY A 436 -2.68 -42.69 -42.58
CA GLY A 436 -2.16 -41.79 -43.61
C GLY A 436 -3.15 -40.65 -44.01
N ASN A 437 -4.23 -40.51 -43.24
CA ASN A 437 -5.30 -39.54 -43.52
C ASN A 437 -5.32 -38.45 -42.43
N GLY A 438 -5.08 -37.21 -42.85
CA GLY A 438 -5.08 -36.06 -41.92
C GLY A 438 -6.45 -35.42 -41.74
N VAL A 439 -7.35 -35.52 -42.73
CA VAL A 439 -8.64 -34.79 -42.75
C VAL A 439 -9.57 -35.30 -41.65
N PHE A 440 -9.73 -36.61 -41.56
CA PHE A 440 -10.65 -37.21 -40.59
C PHE A 440 -10.23 -36.96 -39.12
N PRO A 441 -8.95 -37.21 -38.69
CA PRO A 441 -8.52 -36.92 -37.33
C PRO A 441 -8.56 -35.44 -37.00
N THR A 442 -8.28 -34.53 -37.97
CA THR A 442 -8.35 -33.10 -37.78
C THR A 442 -9.78 -32.59 -37.49
N ASN A 443 -10.77 -33.08 -38.26
CA ASN A 443 -12.19 -32.74 -38.06
C ASN A 443 -12.70 -33.29 -36.70
N ILE A 444 -12.34 -34.51 -36.34
CA ILE A 444 -12.66 -35.03 -35.01
C ILE A 444 -11.96 -34.23 -33.91
N GLY A 445 -10.74 -33.73 -34.16
CA GLY A 445 -10.00 -32.87 -33.23
C GLY A 445 -10.77 -31.61 -32.89
N TYR A 446 -11.38 -30.92 -33.84
CA TYR A 446 -12.24 -29.76 -33.57
C TYR A 446 -13.44 -30.13 -32.73
N LEU A 447 -14.09 -31.23 -33.00
CA LEU A 447 -15.24 -31.71 -32.23
C LEU A 447 -14.83 -32.07 -30.79
N VAL A 448 -13.74 -32.78 -30.59
CA VAL A 448 -13.23 -33.16 -29.26
C VAL A 448 -12.82 -31.95 -28.47
N PHE A 449 -12.13 -31.01 -29.09
CA PHE A 449 -11.76 -29.75 -28.45
C PHE A 449 -12.99 -28.93 -28.02
N GLY A 450 -14.00 -28.80 -28.87
CA GLY A 450 -15.27 -28.15 -28.55
C GLY A 450 -16.01 -28.86 -27.41
N LEU A 451 -16.00 -30.21 -27.39
CA LEU A 451 -16.58 -31.00 -26.32
C LEU A 451 -15.85 -30.77 -24.98
N PHE A 452 -14.54 -30.62 -24.95
CA PHE A 452 -13.83 -30.29 -23.71
C PHE A 452 -14.33 -28.99 -23.11
N TRP A 453 -14.55 -27.95 -23.93
CA TRP A 453 -15.12 -26.69 -23.48
C TRP A 453 -16.55 -26.89 -22.95
N LEU A 454 -17.40 -27.54 -23.69
CA LEU A 454 -18.79 -27.76 -23.32
C LEU A 454 -18.93 -28.61 -22.05
N LEU A 455 -18.22 -29.74 -21.97
CA LEU A 455 -18.27 -30.66 -20.83
C LEU A 455 -17.64 -30.02 -19.57
N SER A 456 -16.64 -29.14 -19.75
CA SER A 456 -16.05 -28.43 -18.62
C SER A 456 -17.05 -27.55 -17.88
N CYS A 457 -18.04 -27.04 -18.58
CA CYS A 457 -19.11 -26.21 -17.98
C CYS A 457 -20.07 -27.01 -17.09
N LEU A 458 -20.11 -28.31 -17.25
CA LEU A 458 -20.88 -29.23 -16.38
C LEU A 458 -20.12 -29.61 -15.10
N THR A 459 -18.86 -29.21 -15.01
CA THR A 459 -18.02 -29.52 -13.84
C THR A 459 -18.05 -28.34 -12.83
N LYS A 460 -17.66 -28.65 -11.58
CA LYS A 460 -17.53 -27.61 -10.53
C LYS A 460 -16.47 -26.54 -10.87
N GLU A 461 -15.57 -26.82 -11.80
CA GLU A 461 -14.49 -25.95 -12.23
C GLU A 461 -14.40 -25.93 -13.76
N PRO A 462 -15.09 -24.96 -14.43
CA PRO A 462 -14.99 -24.80 -15.87
C PRO A 462 -13.54 -24.62 -16.33
N LEU A 463 -13.25 -25.04 -17.57
CA LEU A 463 -11.90 -25.01 -18.14
C LEU A 463 -11.25 -23.63 -17.99
N CYS A 464 -11.95 -22.55 -18.34
CA CYS A 464 -11.43 -21.19 -18.15
C CYS A 464 -11.12 -20.88 -16.68
N ALA A 465 -11.99 -21.27 -15.76
CA ALA A 465 -11.82 -21.03 -14.32
C ALA A 465 -10.54 -21.72 -13.80
N ALA A 466 -10.24 -22.94 -14.27
CA ALA A 466 -9.06 -23.68 -13.86
C ALA A 466 -7.74 -22.95 -14.13
N TYR A 467 -7.65 -22.15 -15.20
CA TYR A 467 -6.45 -21.39 -15.53
C TYR A 467 -6.44 -19.98 -14.95
N VAL A 468 -7.60 -19.34 -14.83
CA VAL A 468 -7.73 -17.92 -14.45
C VAL A 468 -7.86 -17.74 -12.94
N LYS A 469 -8.34 -18.74 -12.18
CA LYS A 469 -8.58 -18.66 -10.74
C LYS A 469 -7.38 -18.12 -9.93
N TYR A 470 -6.17 -18.42 -10.34
CA TYR A 470 -4.96 -17.97 -9.63
C TYR A 470 -4.68 -16.47 -9.77
N ASN A 471 -5.36 -15.79 -10.69
CA ASN A 471 -5.34 -14.33 -10.80
C ASN A 471 -6.41 -13.67 -9.92
N TYR A 472 -7.38 -14.46 -9.39
CA TYR A 472 -8.54 -14.00 -8.62
C TYR A 472 -8.66 -14.63 -7.23
N GLY A 473 -7.53 -14.99 -6.61
CA GLY A 473 -7.50 -15.52 -5.24
C GLY A 473 -7.21 -17.03 -5.12
N GLY A 474 -6.79 -17.71 -6.19
CA GLY A 474 -6.38 -19.11 -6.19
C GLY A 474 -7.54 -20.08 -5.97
N GLU A 475 -7.34 -21.07 -5.11
CA GLU A 475 -8.37 -22.10 -4.84
C GLU A 475 -9.66 -21.52 -4.21
N ASN A 476 -9.60 -20.31 -3.64
CA ASN A 476 -10.78 -19.64 -3.08
C ASN A 476 -11.57 -18.82 -4.11
N ALA A 477 -11.13 -18.73 -5.37
CA ALA A 477 -11.82 -17.98 -6.42
C ALA A 477 -13.25 -18.51 -6.67
N HIS A 478 -13.51 -19.80 -6.43
CA HIS A 478 -14.83 -20.43 -6.57
C HIS A 478 -15.87 -19.89 -5.55
N GLN A 479 -15.43 -19.26 -4.47
CA GLN A 479 -16.33 -18.61 -3.49
C GLN A 479 -16.79 -17.22 -3.95
N ASN A 480 -16.23 -16.72 -5.06
CA ASN A 480 -16.63 -15.45 -5.64
C ASN A 480 -17.73 -15.68 -6.70
N PRO A 481 -18.98 -15.23 -6.44
CA PRO A 481 -20.10 -15.42 -7.37
C PRO A 481 -19.87 -14.79 -8.73
N LEU A 482 -19.17 -13.64 -8.79
CA LEU A 482 -18.84 -12.94 -10.03
C LEU A 482 -17.83 -13.74 -10.86
N PHE A 483 -16.81 -14.31 -10.23
CA PHE A 483 -15.84 -15.17 -10.91
C PHE A 483 -16.54 -16.38 -11.54
N MET A 484 -17.48 -16.99 -10.83
CA MET A 484 -18.24 -18.11 -11.34
C MET A 484 -19.21 -17.69 -12.44
N THR A 485 -19.93 -16.58 -12.27
CA THR A 485 -20.85 -16.05 -13.28
C THR A 485 -20.13 -15.74 -14.58
N VAL A 486 -19.01 -15.01 -14.55
CA VAL A 486 -18.20 -14.69 -15.73
C VAL A 486 -17.62 -15.94 -16.38
N SER A 487 -17.20 -16.91 -15.59
CA SER A 487 -16.66 -18.18 -16.10
C SER A 487 -17.71 -19.06 -16.81
N TYR A 488 -19.00 -18.87 -16.50
CA TYR A 488 -20.13 -19.55 -17.18
C TYR A 488 -20.79 -18.69 -18.27
N THR A 489 -20.76 -17.35 -18.22
CA THR A 489 -21.48 -16.48 -19.17
C THR A 489 -20.80 -16.32 -20.51
N HIS A 490 -19.51 -16.62 -20.65
CA HIS A 490 -18.85 -16.65 -21.97
C HIS A 490 -19.50 -17.65 -22.97
N LEU A 491 -20.33 -18.56 -22.48
CA LEU A 491 -21.09 -19.48 -23.34
C LEU A 491 -22.49 -18.97 -23.69
N ARG A 492 -23.12 -18.08 -22.88
CA ARG A 492 -24.45 -17.52 -23.18
C ARG A 492 -24.41 -16.33 -24.14
N ALA A 493 -23.27 -15.68 -24.32
CA ALA A 493 -23.14 -14.54 -25.20
C ALA A 493 -23.21 -14.87 -26.72
N HIS A 494 -23.20 -16.16 -27.08
CA HIS A 494 -23.34 -16.61 -28.47
C HIS A 494 -24.74 -17.14 -28.81
N GLU A 495 -25.71 -17.14 -27.87
CA GLU A 495 -27.09 -17.60 -28.11
C GLU A 495 -28.12 -16.45 -28.27
N THR A 496 -27.67 -15.18 -28.19
CA THR A 496 -28.46 -14.00 -28.47
C THR A 496 -27.74 -13.12 -29.50
#